data_b4ab08dc3222bc637a1ac5fb584ef344
#
_entry.id   b4ab08dc3222bc637a1ac5fb584ef344
#
_cell.length_a   1.000
_cell.length_b   1.000
_cell.length_c   1.000
_cell.angle_alpha   90.00
_cell.angle_beta   90.00
_cell.angle_gamma   90.00
#
_symmetry.space_group_name_H-M   'P 1'
#
loop_
_entity.id
_entity.type
_entity.pdbx_description
1 polymer ?
#
loop_
_entity_poly.entity_id
_entity_poly.type
_entity_poly.pdbx_seq_one_letter_code
_entity_poly.pdbx_strand_id
1 'polypeptide(L)'
;MTIYLMRHGEPTYRDTAAMGLPGMGAELGQLTQEGIAQAEEAAKDPRIQDVDLIIASPYPRALQTAAIVSRRIDKPIDIAVGIFEWLPRVDYSAPSHTEITEAWKEYKANAGVHKPDDQYPNWETHAQLRARCLAAVKPFAERTDINKLLVVCHGGVMRALTNQPALKKIHYCEIMELTPEMLEEQTNG
;
A
#
# COMPACT_ATOMS: atom_id res chain seq x y z
N MET A 1 -10.45 -2.56 18.25
CA MET A 1 -10.27 -3.25 16.96
C MET A 1 -8.79 -3.56 16.74
N THR A 2 -8.44 -4.74 16.24
CA THR A 2 -7.07 -5.08 15.83
C THR A 2 -6.97 -4.92 14.31
N ILE A 3 -5.91 -4.24 13.82
CA ILE A 3 -5.69 -4.02 12.40
C ILE A 3 -4.34 -4.57 11.99
N TYR A 4 -4.31 -5.43 10.99
CA TYR A 4 -3.10 -5.91 10.36
C TYR A 4 -2.93 -5.31 8.97
N LEU A 5 -1.73 -4.88 8.65
CA LEU A 5 -1.31 -4.45 7.32
C LEU A 5 -0.53 -5.59 6.67
N MET A 6 -0.82 -5.88 5.40
CA MET A 6 -0.07 -6.85 4.61
C MET A 6 0.41 -6.20 3.31
N ARG A 7 1.70 -6.30 3.01
CA ARG A 7 2.20 -5.91 1.68
C ARG A 7 1.75 -6.95 0.65
N HIS A 8 1.40 -6.52 -0.56
CA HIS A 8 1.14 -7.44 -1.68
C HIS A 8 2.34 -8.36 -1.97
N GLY A 9 2.09 -9.51 -2.60
CA GLY A 9 3.11 -10.43 -3.10
C GLY A 9 3.96 -9.83 -4.22
N GLU A 10 5.01 -10.53 -4.64
CA GLU A 10 5.91 -10.05 -5.70
C GLU A 10 5.15 -9.72 -6.99
N PRO A 11 5.27 -8.48 -7.53
CA PRO A 11 4.59 -8.10 -8.75
C PRO A 11 5.47 -8.28 -9.99
N THR A 12 4.82 -8.40 -11.15
CA THR A 12 5.45 -8.22 -12.46
C THR A 12 4.78 -7.08 -13.22
N TYR A 13 5.59 -6.32 -13.92
CA TYR A 13 5.16 -5.23 -14.81
C TYR A 13 5.46 -5.55 -16.27
N ARG A 14 5.80 -6.81 -16.59
CA ARG A 14 6.19 -7.22 -17.94
C ARG A 14 5.11 -6.89 -18.97
N ASP A 15 3.85 -7.20 -18.65
CA ASP A 15 2.76 -7.05 -19.61
C ASP A 15 2.38 -5.57 -19.78
N THR A 16 2.37 -4.79 -18.70
CA THR A 16 2.14 -3.34 -18.77
C THR A 16 3.26 -2.63 -19.52
N ALA A 17 4.51 -3.06 -19.33
CA ALA A 17 5.66 -2.56 -20.07
C ALA A 17 5.58 -2.92 -21.57
N ALA A 18 5.19 -4.16 -21.91
CA ALA A 18 5.00 -4.60 -23.30
C ALA A 18 3.88 -3.85 -24.02
N MET A 19 2.84 -3.43 -23.28
CA MET A 19 1.76 -2.60 -23.80
C MET A 19 2.15 -1.11 -23.91
N GLY A 20 3.29 -0.70 -23.34
CA GLY A 20 3.71 0.69 -23.30
C GLY A 20 2.78 1.60 -22.50
N LEU A 21 2.11 1.06 -21.48
CA LEU A 21 1.14 1.82 -20.68
C LEU A 21 1.85 2.91 -19.85
N PRO A 22 1.51 4.19 -20.05
CA PRO A 22 2.14 5.28 -19.32
C PRO A 22 1.51 5.52 -17.95
N GLY A 23 2.25 6.16 -17.06
CA GLY A 23 1.76 6.70 -15.80
C GLY A 23 1.05 5.64 -14.95
N MET A 24 -0.19 5.93 -14.56
CA MET A 24 -1.01 5.03 -13.74
C MET A 24 -1.29 3.67 -14.40
N GLY A 25 -1.23 3.59 -15.74
CA GLY A 25 -1.36 2.32 -16.45
C GLY A 25 -0.22 1.33 -16.11
N ALA A 26 0.97 1.82 -15.79
CA ALA A 26 2.07 0.99 -15.32
C ALA A 26 1.77 0.29 -14.00
N GLU A 27 0.91 0.87 -13.17
CA GLU A 27 0.50 0.31 -11.87
C GLU A 27 -0.44 -0.91 -11.98
N LEU A 28 -0.90 -1.25 -13.20
CA LEU A 28 -1.72 -2.44 -13.48
C LEU A 28 -0.92 -3.76 -13.43
N GLY A 29 0.31 -3.71 -12.94
CA GLY A 29 1.13 -4.90 -12.71
C GLY A 29 0.44 -5.90 -11.78
N GLN A 30 0.53 -7.18 -12.15
CA GLN A 30 -0.06 -8.32 -11.45
C GLN A 30 1.00 -9.13 -10.70
N LEU A 31 0.59 -10.14 -9.92
CA LEU A 31 1.54 -11.01 -9.21
C LEU A 31 2.34 -11.89 -10.18
N THR A 32 3.59 -12.18 -9.83
CA THR A 32 4.35 -13.30 -10.40
C THR A 32 3.83 -14.63 -9.83
N GLN A 33 4.31 -15.76 -10.38
CA GLN A 33 4.06 -17.08 -9.77
C GLN A 33 4.61 -17.16 -8.35
N GLU A 34 5.78 -16.56 -8.11
CA GLU A 34 6.36 -16.43 -6.77
C GLU A 34 5.48 -15.58 -5.86
N GLY A 35 4.96 -14.45 -6.37
CA GLY A 35 4.03 -13.59 -5.63
C GLY A 35 2.73 -14.29 -5.22
N ILE A 36 2.23 -15.20 -6.08
CA ILE A 36 1.08 -16.06 -5.76
C ILE A 36 1.44 -17.01 -4.62
N ALA A 37 2.58 -17.71 -4.71
CA ALA A 37 3.04 -18.62 -3.68
C ALA A 37 3.28 -17.91 -2.33
N GLN A 38 3.84 -16.70 -2.35
CA GLN A 38 4.02 -15.86 -1.17
C GLN A 38 2.66 -15.51 -0.51
N ALA A 39 1.64 -15.17 -1.30
CA ALA A 39 0.31 -14.88 -0.79
C ALA A 39 -0.38 -16.12 -0.20
N GLU A 40 -0.23 -17.29 -0.83
CA GLU A 40 -0.73 -18.56 -0.31
C GLU A 40 -0.08 -18.97 1.01
N GLU A 41 1.23 -18.72 1.15
CA GLU A 41 1.95 -18.99 2.40
C GLU A 41 1.53 -18.00 3.50
N ALA A 42 1.49 -16.70 3.19
CA ALA A 42 1.05 -15.68 4.14
C ALA A 42 -0.40 -15.89 4.62
N ALA A 43 -1.26 -16.45 3.77
CA ALA A 43 -2.63 -16.80 4.15
C ALA A 43 -2.73 -17.86 5.27
N LYS A 44 -1.62 -18.52 5.64
CA LYS A 44 -1.56 -19.47 6.76
C LYS A 44 -1.18 -18.80 8.09
N ASP A 45 -0.80 -17.53 8.07
CA ASP A 45 -0.38 -16.81 9.28
C ASP A 45 -1.52 -16.81 10.32
N PRO A 46 -1.26 -17.24 11.57
CA PRO A 46 -2.30 -17.35 12.59
C PRO A 46 -2.92 -16.00 12.97
N ARG A 47 -2.21 -14.89 12.74
CA ARG A 47 -2.70 -13.54 13.08
C ARG A 47 -3.92 -13.13 12.26
N ILE A 48 -4.08 -13.67 11.06
CA ILE A 48 -5.13 -13.25 10.12
C ILE A 48 -6.24 -14.29 9.91
N GLN A 49 -6.20 -15.45 10.57
CA GLN A 49 -7.19 -16.51 10.35
C GLN A 49 -8.62 -16.11 10.74
N ASP A 50 -8.74 -15.24 11.73
CA ASP A 50 -10.02 -14.83 12.34
C ASP A 50 -10.34 -13.35 12.09
N VAL A 51 -9.77 -12.75 11.03
CA VAL A 51 -10.18 -11.39 10.63
C VAL A 51 -11.65 -11.41 10.17
N ASP A 52 -12.35 -10.31 10.41
CA ASP A 52 -13.77 -10.19 10.02
C ASP A 52 -13.90 -9.69 8.58
N LEU A 53 -12.95 -8.85 8.15
CA LEU A 53 -12.96 -8.21 6.84
C LEU A 53 -11.53 -8.05 6.32
N ILE A 54 -11.37 -8.15 5.01
CA ILE A 54 -10.17 -7.76 4.27
C ILE A 54 -10.50 -6.49 3.49
N ILE A 55 -9.72 -5.41 3.65
CA ILE A 55 -9.76 -4.29 2.70
C ILE A 55 -8.51 -4.31 1.84
N ALA A 56 -8.65 -3.99 0.57
CA ALA A 56 -7.56 -4.04 -0.39
C ALA A 56 -7.39 -2.73 -1.16
N SER A 57 -6.14 -2.42 -1.49
CA SER A 57 -5.83 -1.41 -2.50
C SER A 57 -6.44 -1.81 -3.86
N PRO A 58 -6.88 -0.84 -4.69
CA PRO A 58 -7.45 -1.12 -6.00
C PRO A 58 -6.42 -1.65 -7.03
N TYR A 59 -5.13 -1.63 -6.72
CA TYR A 59 -4.10 -2.09 -7.66
C TYR A 59 -4.11 -3.61 -7.80
N PRO A 60 -3.98 -4.17 -9.03
CA PRO A 60 -4.15 -5.61 -9.30
C PRO A 60 -3.31 -6.52 -8.41
N ARG A 61 -2.04 -6.19 -8.16
CA ARG A 61 -1.15 -6.97 -7.28
C ARG A 61 -1.68 -7.10 -5.85
N ALA A 62 -2.29 -6.04 -5.32
CA ALA A 62 -2.88 -6.06 -3.97
C ALA A 62 -4.22 -6.80 -3.96
N LEU A 63 -5.07 -6.58 -4.97
CA LEU A 63 -6.33 -7.29 -5.13
C LEU A 63 -6.12 -8.79 -5.30
N GLN A 64 -5.13 -9.22 -6.12
CA GLN A 64 -4.81 -10.63 -6.28
C GLN A 64 -4.32 -11.26 -4.97
N THR A 65 -3.46 -10.56 -4.22
CA THR A 65 -3.03 -11.00 -2.89
C THR A 65 -4.22 -11.14 -1.95
N ALA A 66 -5.08 -10.12 -1.87
CA ALA A 66 -6.29 -10.15 -1.04
C ALA A 66 -7.24 -11.28 -1.44
N ALA A 67 -7.44 -11.52 -2.74
CA ALA A 67 -8.29 -12.60 -3.24
C ALA A 67 -7.76 -14.00 -2.89
N ILE A 68 -6.44 -14.20 -2.93
CA ILE A 68 -5.80 -15.44 -2.51
C ILE A 68 -6.03 -15.68 -1.02
N VAL A 69 -5.75 -14.66 -0.20
CA VAL A 69 -5.95 -14.73 1.26
C VAL A 69 -7.42 -14.95 1.59
N SER A 70 -8.33 -14.15 1.02
CA SER A 70 -9.78 -14.26 1.23
C SER A 70 -10.31 -15.66 0.95
N ARG A 71 -9.94 -16.24 -0.19
CA ARG A 71 -10.34 -17.60 -0.54
C ARG A 71 -9.84 -18.64 0.45
N ARG A 72 -8.64 -18.43 1.03
CA ARG A 72 -8.03 -19.37 1.98
C ARG A 72 -8.69 -19.33 3.35
N ILE A 73 -9.05 -18.15 3.83
CA ILE A 73 -9.60 -17.95 5.17
C ILE A 73 -11.12 -17.71 5.18
N ASP A 74 -11.75 -17.75 4.01
CA ASP A 74 -13.20 -17.56 3.80
C ASP A 74 -13.71 -16.23 4.39
N LYS A 75 -13.11 -15.12 3.97
CA LYS A 75 -13.46 -13.78 4.44
C LYS A 75 -13.76 -12.82 3.29
N PRO A 76 -14.72 -11.89 3.47
CA PRO A 76 -15.08 -10.92 2.45
C PRO A 76 -13.96 -9.92 2.20
N ILE A 77 -13.95 -9.36 0.97
CA ILE A 77 -13.05 -8.28 0.56
C ILE A 77 -13.89 -7.04 0.27
N ASP A 78 -13.41 -5.89 0.74
CA ASP A 78 -13.85 -4.58 0.32
C ASP A 78 -12.67 -3.79 -0.26
N ILE A 79 -12.93 -2.70 -0.98
CA ILE A 79 -11.91 -1.89 -1.62
C ILE A 79 -11.80 -0.54 -0.95
N ALA A 80 -10.61 -0.23 -0.43
CA ALA A 80 -10.28 1.08 0.09
C ALA A 80 -9.44 1.84 -0.95
N VAL A 81 -10.10 2.70 -1.76
CA VAL A 81 -9.43 3.39 -2.88
C VAL A 81 -8.21 4.18 -2.42
N GLY A 82 -8.29 4.83 -1.26
CA GLY A 82 -7.21 5.68 -0.75
C GLY A 82 -5.95 4.96 -0.27
N ILE A 83 -5.86 3.63 -0.28
CA ILE A 83 -4.63 2.89 0.11
C ILE A 83 -3.81 2.38 -1.08
N PHE A 84 -3.91 3.03 -2.25
CA PHE A 84 -2.99 2.78 -3.36
C PHE A 84 -1.56 3.26 -3.02
N GLU A 85 -0.55 2.82 -3.80
CA GLU A 85 0.85 3.13 -3.51
C GLU A 85 1.17 4.63 -3.69
N TRP A 86 2.32 5.06 -3.20
CA TRP A 86 2.88 6.40 -3.35
C TRP A 86 2.79 6.92 -4.79
N LEU A 87 2.44 8.20 -4.93
CA LEU A 87 2.29 8.86 -6.22
C LEU A 87 3.55 9.63 -6.61
N PRO A 88 4.12 9.34 -7.79
CA PRO A 88 5.19 10.18 -8.35
C PRO A 88 4.69 11.56 -8.80
N ARG A 89 3.37 11.74 -8.97
CA ARG A 89 2.71 13.01 -9.30
C ARG A 89 1.32 13.08 -8.67
N VAL A 90 1.12 14.06 -7.79
CA VAL A 90 -0.18 14.24 -7.08
C VAL A 90 -1.29 14.79 -7.96
N ASP A 91 -0.97 15.33 -9.15
CA ASP A 91 -1.94 15.78 -10.15
C ASP A 91 -2.51 14.63 -11.01
N TYR A 92 -2.11 13.40 -10.73
CA TYR A 92 -2.49 12.18 -11.48
C TYR A 92 -2.11 12.22 -12.97
N SER A 93 -1.30 13.16 -13.40
CA SER A 93 -0.77 13.15 -14.77
C SER A 93 0.18 11.96 -14.97
N ALA A 94 0.34 11.55 -16.23
CA ALA A 94 1.15 10.39 -16.58
C ALA A 94 2.65 10.75 -16.61
N PRO A 95 3.44 10.44 -15.57
CA PRO A 95 4.88 10.64 -15.62
C PRO A 95 5.55 9.63 -16.54
N SER A 96 6.67 10.00 -17.13
CA SER A 96 7.57 9.05 -17.79
C SER A 96 8.22 8.11 -16.76
N HIS A 97 8.71 6.97 -17.22
CA HIS A 97 9.45 6.04 -16.35
C HIS A 97 10.66 6.70 -15.67
N THR A 98 11.34 7.59 -16.39
CA THR A 98 12.46 8.37 -15.84
C THR A 98 11.98 9.28 -14.71
N GLU A 99 10.90 10.03 -14.90
CA GLU A 99 10.35 10.90 -13.86
C GLU A 99 9.95 10.10 -12.60
N ILE A 100 9.32 8.94 -12.75
CA ILE A 100 8.97 8.07 -11.62
C ILE A 100 10.23 7.68 -10.84
N THR A 101 11.28 7.27 -11.57
CA THR A 101 12.53 6.82 -10.95
C THR A 101 13.26 7.96 -10.22
N GLU A 102 13.34 9.12 -10.84
CA GLU A 102 14.05 10.28 -10.26
C GLU A 102 13.25 10.88 -9.10
N ALA A 103 11.94 11.04 -9.23
CA ALA A 103 11.06 11.46 -8.13
C ALA A 103 11.16 10.52 -6.92
N TRP A 104 11.26 9.21 -7.15
CA TRP A 104 11.47 8.23 -6.07
C TRP A 104 12.84 8.36 -5.40
N LYS A 105 13.90 8.66 -6.18
CA LYS A 105 15.23 8.95 -5.61
C LYS A 105 15.19 10.19 -4.73
N GLU A 106 14.54 11.26 -5.22
CA GLU A 106 14.39 12.51 -4.52
C GLU A 106 13.57 12.36 -3.22
N TYR A 107 12.40 11.68 -3.29
CA TYR A 107 11.60 11.30 -2.13
C TYR A 107 12.45 10.58 -1.06
N LYS A 108 13.28 9.62 -1.47
CA LYS A 108 14.14 8.89 -0.54
C LYS A 108 15.24 9.78 0.07
N ALA A 109 15.91 10.56 -0.76
CA ALA A 109 16.98 11.45 -0.32
C ALA A 109 16.50 12.51 0.67
N ASN A 110 15.25 12.95 0.50
CA ASN A 110 14.59 14.00 1.29
C ASN A 110 13.72 13.43 2.43
N ALA A 111 13.80 12.12 2.69
CA ALA A 111 12.99 11.44 3.71
C ALA A 111 11.46 11.71 3.58
N GLY A 112 10.97 11.88 2.35
CA GLY A 112 9.56 12.11 2.06
C GLY A 112 9.07 13.54 2.27
N VAL A 113 9.97 14.51 2.37
CA VAL A 113 9.65 15.95 2.55
C VAL A 113 10.20 16.75 1.37
N HIS A 114 9.38 17.62 0.79
CA HIS A 114 9.84 18.51 -0.28
C HIS A 114 10.91 19.50 0.20
N LYS A 115 11.86 19.79 -0.70
CA LYS A 115 12.86 20.83 -0.52
C LYS A 115 12.72 21.91 -1.60
N PRO A 116 13.21 23.15 -1.34
CA PRO A 116 13.10 24.24 -2.30
C PRO A 116 13.81 24.00 -3.65
N ASP A 117 14.79 23.12 -3.67
CA ASP A 117 15.62 22.76 -4.83
C ASP A 117 15.21 21.43 -5.49
N ASP A 118 14.07 20.85 -5.11
CA ASP A 118 13.55 19.63 -5.73
C ASP A 118 13.32 19.84 -7.24
N GLN A 119 13.78 18.87 -8.02
CA GLN A 119 13.61 18.86 -9.49
C GLN A 119 12.28 18.26 -9.92
N TYR A 120 11.68 17.45 -9.06
CA TYR A 120 10.40 16.78 -9.27
C TYR A 120 9.39 17.12 -8.16
N PRO A 121 8.99 18.40 -8.00
CA PRO A 121 8.27 18.88 -6.81
C PRO A 121 6.81 18.40 -6.71
N ASN A 122 6.37 17.51 -7.59
CA ASN A 122 4.97 17.06 -7.64
C ASN A 122 4.72 15.67 -7.04
N TRP A 123 5.74 15.01 -6.48
CA TRP A 123 5.53 13.71 -5.84
C TRP A 123 4.80 13.85 -4.49
N GLU A 124 4.09 12.79 -4.12
CA GLU A 124 3.35 12.74 -2.86
C GLU A 124 4.30 12.70 -1.66
N THR A 125 4.23 13.68 -0.76
CA THR A 125 5.04 13.66 0.47
C THR A 125 4.63 12.53 1.38
N HIS A 126 5.51 12.15 2.32
CA HIS A 126 5.20 11.13 3.32
C HIS A 126 3.96 11.50 4.16
N ALA A 127 3.83 12.77 4.52
CA ALA A 127 2.68 13.29 5.26
C ALA A 127 1.37 13.20 4.45
N GLN A 128 1.40 13.56 3.16
CA GLN A 128 0.24 13.43 2.26
C GLN A 128 -0.18 11.97 2.08
N LEU A 129 0.79 11.07 1.84
CA LEU A 129 0.55 9.63 1.75
C LEU A 129 -0.10 9.10 3.03
N ARG A 130 0.44 9.46 4.20
CA ARG A 130 -0.12 9.07 5.49
C ARG A 130 -1.55 9.58 5.67
N ALA A 131 -1.78 10.88 5.46
CA ALA A 131 -3.11 11.49 5.63
C ALA A 131 -4.16 10.81 4.74
N ARG A 132 -3.84 10.57 3.47
CA ARG A 132 -4.71 9.86 2.52
C ARG A 132 -5.02 8.44 2.99
N CYS A 133 -4.00 7.70 3.43
CA CYS A 133 -4.18 6.32 3.88
C CYS A 133 -4.98 6.24 5.19
N LEU A 134 -4.75 7.14 6.14
CA LEU A 134 -5.54 7.22 7.37
C LEU A 134 -7.01 7.53 7.07
N ALA A 135 -7.28 8.51 6.20
CA ALA A 135 -8.63 8.85 5.79
C ALA A 135 -9.36 7.66 5.13
N ALA A 136 -8.63 6.80 4.41
CA ALA A 136 -9.20 5.62 3.76
C ALA A 136 -9.43 4.43 4.70
N VAL A 137 -8.61 4.27 5.75
CA VAL A 137 -8.72 3.16 6.71
C VAL A 137 -9.69 3.49 7.84
N LYS A 138 -9.75 4.75 8.27
CA LYS A 138 -10.55 5.20 9.41
C LYS A 138 -12.03 4.77 9.36
N PRO A 139 -12.79 4.90 8.25
CA PRO A 139 -14.18 4.46 8.20
C PRO A 139 -14.37 2.97 8.51
N PHE A 140 -13.40 2.13 8.17
CA PHE A 140 -13.43 0.71 8.52
C PHE A 140 -13.03 0.46 9.97
N ALA A 141 -12.07 1.25 10.47
CA ALA A 141 -11.62 1.16 11.86
C ALA A 141 -12.69 1.61 12.89
N GLU A 142 -13.65 2.43 12.47
CA GLU A 142 -14.77 2.92 13.29
C GLU A 142 -15.99 1.99 13.27
N ARG A 143 -15.98 0.92 12.47
CA ARG A 143 -17.07 -0.04 12.40
C ARG A 143 -17.17 -0.86 13.68
N THR A 144 -18.37 -0.96 14.23
CA THR A 144 -18.65 -1.70 15.46
C THR A 144 -18.94 -3.18 15.24
N ASP A 145 -19.17 -3.59 13.99
CA ASP A 145 -19.41 -4.96 13.58
C ASP A 145 -18.12 -5.71 13.15
N ILE A 146 -16.97 -5.03 13.20
CA ILE A 146 -15.64 -5.57 12.88
C ILE A 146 -14.75 -5.47 14.12
N ASN A 147 -14.14 -6.57 14.53
CA ASN A 147 -13.16 -6.62 15.62
C ASN A 147 -11.73 -6.74 15.10
N LYS A 148 -11.55 -7.37 13.94
CA LYS A 148 -10.25 -7.60 13.34
C LYS A 148 -10.27 -7.35 11.83
N LEU A 149 -9.38 -6.49 11.34
CA LEU A 149 -9.29 -6.03 9.97
C LEU A 149 -7.92 -6.40 9.37
N LEU A 150 -7.92 -6.93 8.15
CA LEU A 150 -6.71 -7.07 7.34
C LEU A 150 -6.73 -6.01 6.22
N VAL A 151 -5.64 -5.26 6.09
CA VAL A 151 -5.43 -4.23 5.05
C VAL A 151 -4.34 -4.70 4.10
N VAL A 152 -4.71 -5.12 2.89
CA VAL A 152 -3.75 -5.54 1.87
C VAL A 152 -3.38 -4.34 0.99
N CYS A 153 -2.12 -3.91 1.11
CA CYS A 153 -1.64 -2.66 0.54
C CYS A 153 -0.19 -2.74 0.04
N HIS A 154 0.56 -1.67 0.14
CA HIS A 154 1.88 -1.47 -0.45
C HIS A 154 2.92 -1.09 0.58
N GLY A 155 4.20 -1.22 0.21
CA GLY A 155 5.30 -0.90 1.11
C GLY A 155 5.33 0.57 1.56
N GLY A 156 5.01 1.52 0.66
CA GLY A 156 4.90 2.94 1.00
C GLY A 156 3.79 3.20 2.00
N VAL A 157 2.60 2.62 1.75
CA VAL A 157 1.43 2.73 2.62
C VAL A 157 1.72 2.18 4.02
N MET A 158 2.34 0.99 4.11
CA MET A 158 2.69 0.39 5.40
C MET A 158 3.66 1.28 6.19
N ARG A 159 4.71 1.81 5.54
CA ARG A 159 5.64 2.75 6.20
C ARG A 159 4.92 4.00 6.69
N ALA A 160 4.07 4.58 5.86
CA ALA A 160 3.33 5.79 6.21
C ALA A 160 2.38 5.56 7.39
N LEU A 161 1.61 4.48 7.39
CA LEU A 161 0.66 4.17 8.47
C LEU A 161 1.36 3.81 9.79
N THR A 162 2.51 3.12 9.72
CA THR A 162 3.24 2.69 10.92
C THR A 162 4.36 3.64 11.36
N ASN A 163 4.43 4.85 10.79
CA ASN A 163 5.47 5.84 11.06
C ASN A 163 6.91 5.30 10.89
N GLN A 164 7.09 4.35 9.98
CA GLN A 164 8.41 3.81 9.69
C GLN A 164 9.17 4.73 8.73
N PRO A 165 10.50 4.80 8.86
CA PRO A 165 11.31 5.58 7.92
C PRO A 165 11.03 5.20 6.46
N ALA A 166 11.07 6.19 5.56
CA ALA A 166 10.82 6.01 4.13
C ALA A 166 11.67 4.91 3.47
N LEU A 167 12.85 4.63 4.03
CA LEU A 167 13.80 3.63 3.54
C LEU A 167 13.67 2.25 4.18
N LYS A 168 12.83 2.07 5.21
CA LYS A 168 12.67 0.75 5.83
C LYS A 168 12.17 -0.24 4.78
N LYS A 169 12.92 -1.35 4.64
CA LYS A 169 12.50 -2.45 3.78
C LYS A 169 11.33 -3.18 4.44
N ILE A 170 10.28 -3.38 3.68
CA ILE A 170 9.14 -4.23 4.03
C ILE A 170 9.12 -5.34 2.96
N HIS A 171 9.10 -6.60 3.38
CA HIS A 171 9.11 -7.73 2.44
C HIS A 171 7.74 -7.95 1.80
N TYR A 172 7.69 -8.66 0.67
CA TYR A 172 6.42 -9.08 0.09
C TYR A 172 5.67 -9.99 1.07
N CYS A 173 4.37 -9.80 1.16
CA CYS A 173 3.47 -10.48 2.08
C CYS A 173 3.85 -10.33 3.57
N GLU A 174 4.74 -9.41 3.93
CA GLU A 174 5.02 -9.08 5.33
C GLU A 174 3.77 -8.52 6.00
N ILE A 175 3.48 -9.02 7.22
CA ILE A 175 2.34 -8.61 8.03
C ILE A 175 2.84 -7.81 9.24
N MET A 176 2.26 -6.62 9.44
CA MET A 176 2.53 -5.74 10.56
C MET A 176 1.22 -5.37 11.25
N GLU A 177 1.25 -5.20 12.56
CA GLU A 177 0.12 -4.64 13.31
C GLU A 177 0.11 -3.11 13.22
N LEU A 178 -1.07 -2.55 13.02
CA LEU A 178 -1.32 -1.12 13.10
C LEU A 178 -1.99 -0.82 14.44
N THR A 179 -1.23 -0.23 15.36
CA THR A 179 -1.73 0.05 16.71
C THR A 179 -2.65 1.28 16.72
N PRO A 180 -3.54 1.42 17.74
CA PRO A 180 -4.41 2.58 17.86
C PRO A 180 -3.66 3.91 17.84
N GLU A 181 -2.50 3.99 18.47
CA GLU A 181 -1.68 5.20 18.53
C GLU A 181 -1.15 5.61 17.15
N MET A 182 -0.99 4.63 16.23
CA MET A 182 -0.57 4.89 14.85
C MET A 182 -1.73 5.41 13.99
N LEU A 183 -2.99 5.21 14.40
CA LEU A 183 -4.17 5.76 13.72
C LEU A 183 -4.42 7.22 14.07
N GLU A 184 -3.87 7.71 15.17
CA GLU A 184 -4.01 9.10 15.55
C GLU A 184 -3.17 9.98 14.61
N GLU A 185 -3.77 11.08 14.13
CA GLU A 185 -3.01 12.13 13.45
C GLU A 185 -2.02 12.72 14.46
N GLN A 186 -0.73 12.65 14.14
CA GLN A 186 0.23 13.45 14.88
C GLN A 186 -0.04 14.92 14.54
N THR A 187 -0.83 15.59 15.36
CA THR A 187 -0.95 17.03 15.39
C THR A 187 0.35 17.60 15.95
N ASN A 188 1.43 17.48 15.20
CA ASN A 188 2.66 18.19 15.46
C ASN A 188 2.64 19.45 14.59
N GLY A 189 2.41 20.59 15.28
CA GLY A 189 2.39 21.94 14.75
C GLY A 189 3.71 22.40 14.13
#